data_de39483e867de08230b646e1aa38e1bf
#
_entry.id   de39483e867de08230b646e1aa38e1bf
#
_cell.length_a   1.000
_cell.length_b   1.000
_cell.length_c   1.000
_cell.angle_alpha   90.00
_cell.angle_beta   90.00
_cell.angle_gamma   90.00
#
_symmetry.space_group_name_H-M   'P 1'
#
loop_
_entity.id
_entity.type
_entity.pdbx_description
1 polymer ?
#
loop_
_entity_poly.entity_id
_entity_poly.type
_entity_poly.pdbx_seq_one_letter_code
_entity_poly.pdbx_strand_id
1 'polypeptide(L)'
;MAACFACSDTLIKYMGAFVPVLLLLWARYAFQAGAMALWLARQGRTGFRCAHPRFQWMRGALLLFTSGMSFFGLQLMPVAEFTALGMLTPVIVTMLVAWVLHEPVSRTRWALVCGGFIGALIVIRPGSGVFGWAAIFPLAMALCYGCFQVLTSRLASLESPYTTHFYTGFSGAVLLLPFVVFSAGDIAAAARAMPAAQIVWVLCIGAFATVGHLCLIFAFGVAPMATLMPFVYVQIVTALIASWAVFRHVPDGWAWVGMAVIAACGAASAWLNVRRPVSVVEADTIAD
;
A
#
# COMPACT_ATOMS: atom_id res chain seq x y z
N MET A 1 -5.51 10.37 1.49
CA MET A 1 -4.88 9.07 1.30
C MET A 1 -3.41 9.08 1.72
N ALA A 2 -2.50 9.76 1.00
CA ALA A 2 -1.05 9.75 1.26
C ALA A 2 -0.66 10.06 2.72
N ALA A 3 -1.21 11.12 3.31
CA ALA A 3 -0.97 11.45 4.72
C ALA A 3 -1.46 10.35 5.68
N CYS A 4 -2.61 9.74 5.41
CA CYS A 4 -3.11 8.64 6.24
C CYS A 4 -2.16 7.44 6.23
N PHE A 5 -1.60 7.08 5.07
CA PHE A 5 -0.64 5.99 5.00
C PHE A 5 0.66 6.33 5.72
N ALA A 6 1.22 7.52 5.53
CA ALA A 6 2.43 7.93 6.23
C ALA A 6 2.24 7.95 7.77
N CYS A 7 1.10 8.42 8.27
CA CYS A 7 0.76 8.37 9.69
C CYS A 7 0.61 6.92 10.18
N SER A 8 -0.08 6.07 9.42
CA SER A 8 -0.23 4.65 9.74
C SER A 8 1.14 3.96 9.82
N ASP A 9 2.00 4.14 8.82
CA ASP A 9 3.35 3.53 8.76
C ASP A 9 4.24 4.00 9.93
N THR A 10 4.16 5.29 10.26
CA THR A 10 4.87 5.86 11.42
C THR A 10 4.42 5.23 12.74
N LEU A 11 3.09 5.08 12.92
CA LEU A 11 2.53 4.43 14.10
C LEU A 11 2.86 2.93 14.15
N ILE A 12 2.86 2.23 13.01
CA ILE A 12 3.26 0.83 12.91
C ILE A 12 4.71 0.66 13.39
N LYS A 13 5.61 1.51 12.90
CA LYS A 13 7.00 1.50 13.33
C LYS A 13 7.14 1.76 14.82
N TYR A 14 6.44 2.78 15.33
CA TYR A 14 6.47 3.13 16.75
C TYR A 14 5.93 2.01 17.64
N MET A 15 4.76 1.48 17.30
CA MET A 15 4.07 0.44 18.07
C MET A 15 4.75 -0.93 17.98
N GLY A 16 5.45 -1.22 16.90
CA GLY A 16 6.15 -2.49 16.72
C GLY A 16 7.31 -2.70 17.71
N ALA A 17 7.75 -1.64 18.41
CA ALA A 17 8.69 -1.77 19.52
C ALA A 17 8.04 -2.34 20.81
N PHE A 18 6.71 -2.28 20.93
CA PHE A 18 5.97 -2.63 22.15
C PHE A 18 5.01 -3.79 21.95
N VAL A 19 4.52 -3.97 20.72
CA VAL A 19 3.42 -4.89 20.39
C VAL A 19 3.84 -5.82 19.26
N PRO A 20 3.57 -7.14 19.35
CA PRO A 20 3.88 -8.06 18.27
C PRO A 20 3.27 -7.61 16.94
N VAL A 21 4.07 -7.64 15.88
CA VAL A 21 3.66 -7.23 14.52
C VAL A 21 2.40 -7.97 14.05
N LEU A 22 2.29 -9.25 14.38
CA LEU A 22 1.11 -10.06 14.03
C LEU A 22 -0.18 -9.51 14.66
N LEU A 23 -0.13 -9.05 15.92
CA LEU A 23 -1.28 -8.44 16.59
C LEU A 23 -1.66 -7.11 15.94
N LEU A 24 -0.67 -6.27 15.63
CA LEU A 24 -0.91 -4.99 14.94
C LEU A 24 -1.55 -5.21 13.57
N LEU A 25 -1.02 -6.17 12.82
CA LEU A 25 -1.50 -6.50 11.48
C LEU A 25 -2.94 -7.05 11.52
N TRP A 26 -3.22 -7.99 12.42
CA TRP A 26 -4.56 -8.53 12.58
C TRP A 26 -5.56 -7.47 13.08
N ALA A 27 -5.20 -6.68 14.10
CA ALA A 27 -6.06 -5.62 14.64
C ALA A 27 -6.43 -4.60 13.57
N ARG A 28 -5.50 -4.23 12.70
CA ARG A 28 -5.76 -3.33 11.56
C ARG A 28 -6.83 -3.89 10.62
N TYR A 29 -6.74 -5.18 10.23
CA TYR A 29 -7.72 -5.81 9.35
C TYR A 29 -9.06 -6.04 10.04
N ALA A 30 -9.04 -6.44 11.32
CA ALA A 30 -10.26 -6.61 12.13
C ALA A 30 -11.00 -5.27 12.30
N PHE A 31 -10.27 -4.18 12.58
CA PHE A 31 -10.83 -2.83 12.64
C PHE A 31 -11.49 -2.45 11.31
N GLN A 32 -10.78 -2.62 10.18
CA GLN A 32 -11.29 -2.32 8.85
C GLN A 32 -12.56 -3.13 8.54
N ALA A 33 -12.55 -4.43 8.79
CA ALA A 33 -13.71 -5.31 8.58
C ALA A 33 -14.88 -4.90 9.46
N GLY A 34 -14.65 -4.64 10.76
CA GLY A 34 -15.67 -4.23 11.72
C GLY A 34 -16.29 -2.88 11.37
N ALA A 35 -15.47 -1.87 11.07
CA ALA A 35 -15.95 -0.54 10.68
C ALA A 35 -16.81 -0.61 9.40
N MET A 36 -16.36 -1.35 8.39
CA MET A 36 -17.13 -1.51 7.15
C MET A 36 -18.36 -2.40 7.33
N ALA A 37 -18.30 -3.44 8.17
CA ALA A 37 -19.47 -4.24 8.50
C ALA A 37 -20.56 -3.40 9.18
N LEU A 38 -20.18 -2.54 10.13
CA LEU A 38 -21.11 -1.64 10.81
C LEU A 38 -21.75 -0.64 9.82
N TRP A 39 -20.95 -0.12 8.88
CA TRP A 39 -21.46 0.76 7.83
C TRP A 39 -22.44 0.05 6.89
N LEU A 40 -22.06 -1.14 6.38
CA LEU A 40 -22.89 -1.91 5.46
C LEU A 40 -24.15 -2.47 6.12
N ALA A 41 -24.10 -2.80 7.41
CA ALA A 41 -25.27 -3.24 8.17
C ALA A 41 -26.39 -2.18 8.20
N ARG A 42 -26.01 -0.89 8.18
CA ARG A 42 -26.96 0.23 8.08
C ARG A 42 -27.64 0.34 6.70
N GLN A 43 -27.00 -0.20 5.66
CA GLN A 43 -27.53 -0.26 4.28
C GLN A 43 -28.33 -1.54 4.01
N GLY A 44 -28.40 -2.45 4.99
CA GLY A 44 -29.10 -3.73 4.87
C GLY A 44 -28.27 -4.82 4.18
N ARG A 45 -28.89 -6.00 4.00
CA ARG A 45 -28.21 -7.20 3.46
C ARG A 45 -27.65 -7.03 2.04
N THR A 46 -28.20 -6.11 1.28
CA THR A 46 -27.74 -5.84 -0.10
C THR A 46 -26.35 -5.25 -0.15
N GLY A 47 -25.92 -4.51 0.87
CA GLY A 47 -24.58 -3.93 0.98
C GLY A 47 -23.45 -4.96 1.02
N PHE A 48 -23.73 -6.17 1.49
CA PHE A 48 -22.74 -7.26 1.56
C PHE A 48 -22.64 -8.11 0.28
N ARG A 49 -23.51 -7.86 -0.70
CA ARG A 49 -23.47 -8.63 -1.96
C ARG A 49 -22.23 -8.29 -2.75
N CYS A 50 -21.51 -9.33 -3.16
CA CYS A 50 -20.30 -9.25 -3.96
C CYS A 50 -20.52 -10.04 -5.27
N ALA A 51 -20.30 -9.40 -6.41
CA ALA A 51 -20.44 -10.05 -7.71
C ALA A 51 -19.21 -10.90 -8.06
N HIS A 52 -18.02 -10.48 -7.59
CA HIS A 52 -16.74 -11.09 -7.97
C HIS A 52 -15.94 -11.58 -6.75
N PRO A 53 -16.41 -12.59 -5.98
CA PRO A 53 -15.78 -12.99 -4.71
C PRO A 53 -14.33 -13.47 -4.88
N ARG A 54 -14.00 -14.19 -5.95
CA ARG A 54 -12.63 -14.66 -6.21
C ARG A 54 -11.63 -13.51 -6.31
N PHE A 55 -11.99 -12.45 -7.01
CA PHE A 55 -11.14 -11.26 -7.13
C PHE A 55 -11.02 -10.49 -5.82
N GLN A 56 -12.06 -10.46 -5.00
CA GLN A 56 -12.00 -9.84 -3.67
C GLN A 56 -11.05 -10.61 -2.73
N TRP A 57 -11.08 -11.94 -2.73
CA TRP A 57 -10.14 -12.75 -1.94
C TRP A 57 -8.71 -12.59 -2.42
N MET A 58 -8.47 -12.61 -3.73
CA MET A 58 -7.13 -12.40 -4.30
C MET A 58 -6.60 -11.01 -3.95
N ARG A 59 -7.45 -9.98 -4.06
CA ARG A 59 -7.13 -8.62 -3.67
C ARG A 59 -6.80 -8.50 -2.18
N GLY A 60 -7.59 -9.17 -1.33
CA GLY A 60 -7.33 -9.21 0.10
C GLY A 60 -6.02 -9.90 0.46
N ALA A 61 -5.71 -11.02 -0.19
CA ALA A 61 -4.45 -11.73 -0.02
C ALA A 61 -3.24 -10.87 -0.46
N LEU A 62 -3.34 -10.19 -1.61
CA LEU A 62 -2.29 -9.27 -2.08
C LEU A 62 -2.06 -8.12 -1.09
N LEU A 63 -3.13 -7.50 -0.57
CA LEU A 63 -2.97 -6.43 0.41
C LEU A 63 -2.44 -6.96 1.75
N LEU A 64 -2.83 -8.16 2.16
CA LEU A 64 -2.31 -8.80 3.35
C LEU A 64 -0.80 -9.02 3.24
N PHE A 65 -0.34 -9.59 2.12
CA PHE A 65 1.08 -9.78 1.87
C PHE A 65 1.84 -8.45 1.83
N THR A 66 1.30 -7.47 1.10
CA THR A 66 1.82 -6.09 1.06
C THR A 66 1.97 -5.50 2.46
N SER A 67 0.93 -5.62 3.30
CA SER A 67 0.94 -5.11 4.67
C SER A 67 1.94 -5.87 5.55
N GLY A 68 2.05 -7.19 5.40
CA GLY A 68 3.07 -7.99 6.08
C GLY A 68 4.47 -7.49 5.75
N MET A 69 4.79 -7.33 4.47
CA MET A 69 6.09 -6.77 4.04
C MET A 69 6.31 -5.37 4.59
N SER A 70 5.27 -4.52 4.60
CA SER A 70 5.35 -3.17 5.18
C SER A 70 5.62 -3.20 6.69
N PHE A 71 4.85 -3.97 7.44
CA PHE A 71 4.98 -4.05 8.90
C PHE A 71 6.36 -4.56 9.34
N PHE A 72 6.85 -5.64 8.72
CA PHE A 72 8.18 -6.17 9.02
C PHE A 72 9.30 -5.22 8.54
N GLY A 73 9.17 -4.68 7.34
CA GLY A 73 10.18 -3.78 6.78
C GLY A 73 10.33 -2.48 7.58
N LEU A 74 9.23 -1.92 8.08
CA LEU A 74 9.25 -0.72 8.93
C LEU A 74 9.95 -0.94 10.28
N GLN A 75 10.03 -2.18 10.79
CA GLN A 75 10.83 -2.46 11.98
C GLN A 75 12.34 -2.40 11.70
N LEU A 76 12.74 -2.67 10.46
CA LEU A 76 14.14 -2.79 10.04
C LEU A 76 14.69 -1.53 9.37
N MET A 77 13.81 -0.65 8.86
CA MET A 77 14.19 0.54 8.11
C MET A 77 13.48 1.79 8.62
N PRO A 78 14.09 3.00 8.47
CA PRO A 78 13.38 4.24 8.75
C PRO A 78 12.18 4.44 7.80
N VAL A 79 11.13 5.15 8.29
CA VAL A 79 9.86 5.31 7.57
C VAL A 79 10.04 6.03 6.23
N ALA A 80 10.89 7.06 6.19
CA ALA A 80 11.10 7.87 5.00
C ALA A 80 11.72 7.06 3.86
N GLU A 81 12.79 6.33 4.13
CA GLU A 81 13.50 5.50 3.15
C GLU A 81 12.67 4.30 2.72
N PHE A 82 11.96 3.66 3.67
CA PHE A 82 11.01 2.60 3.37
C PHE A 82 9.92 3.08 2.41
N THR A 83 9.30 4.23 2.73
CA THR A 83 8.25 4.84 1.90
C THR A 83 8.77 5.20 0.51
N ALA A 84 9.97 5.79 0.44
CA ALA A 84 10.58 6.18 -0.84
C ALA A 84 10.81 4.96 -1.76
N LEU A 85 11.30 3.85 -1.22
CA LEU A 85 11.46 2.59 -1.98
C LEU A 85 10.10 2.02 -2.39
N GLY A 86 9.09 2.10 -1.53
CA GLY A 86 7.71 1.74 -1.85
C GLY A 86 7.13 2.55 -3.01
N MET A 87 7.60 3.79 -3.22
CA MET A 87 7.19 4.64 -4.35
C MET A 87 7.77 4.19 -5.70
N LEU A 88 8.49 3.07 -5.76
CA LEU A 88 8.71 2.35 -7.02
C LEU A 88 7.43 1.67 -7.55
N THR A 89 6.38 1.55 -6.75
CA THR A 89 5.10 0.96 -7.18
C THR A 89 4.60 1.47 -8.53
N PRO A 90 4.51 2.78 -8.82
CA PRO A 90 4.04 3.25 -10.13
C PRO A 90 4.95 2.84 -11.29
N VAL A 91 6.26 2.74 -11.04
CA VAL A 91 7.25 2.27 -12.01
C VAL A 91 7.02 0.79 -12.31
N ILE A 92 6.87 -0.02 -11.25
CA ILE A 92 6.60 -1.46 -11.35
C ILE A 92 5.25 -1.71 -12.05
N VAL A 93 4.22 -0.93 -11.72
CA VAL A 93 2.90 -1.02 -12.39
C VAL A 93 3.04 -0.74 -13.89
N THR A 94 3.81 0.26 -14.27
CA THR A 94 4.07 0.55 -15.70
C THR A 94 4.74 -0.63 -16.39
N MET A 95 5.71 -1.28 -15.75
CA MET A 95 6.36 -2.50 -16.29
C MET A 95 5.39 -3.67 -16.39
N LEU A 96 4.58 -3.91 -15.34
CA LEU A 96 3.61 -5.00 -15.32
C LEU A 96 2.55 -4.85 -16.42
N VAL A 97 2.02 -3.64 -16.60
CA VAL A 97 1.04 -3.34 -17.66
C VAL A 97 1.68 -3.60 -19.03
N ALA A 98 2.90 -3.13 -19.26
CA ALA A 98 3.63 -3.36 -20.50
C ALA A 98 3.86 -4.85 -20.80
N TRP A 99 4.24 -5.59 -19.78
CA TRP A 99 4.60 -7.02 -19.90
C TRP A 99 3.36 -7.91 -20.04
N VAL A 100 2.32 -7.64 -19.23
CA VAL A 100 1.09 -8.45 -19.21
C VAL A 100 0.16 -8.13 -20.38
N LEU A 101 0.10 -6.84 -20.78
CA LEU A 101 -0.74 -6.40 -21.89
C LEU A 101 0.01 -6.38 -23.24
N HIS A 102 1.30 -6.73 -23.25
CA HIS A 102 2.17 -6.69 -24.45
C HIS A 102 2.15 -5.33 -25.16
N GLU A 103 1.88 -4.24 -24.41
CA GLU A 103 1.88 -2.90 -24.96
C GLU A 103 3.32 -2.41 -25.23
N PRO A 104 3.61 -1.80 -26.38
CA PRO A 104 4.92 -1.25 -26.66
C PRO A 104 5.25 -0.09 -25.71
N VAL A 105 6.27 -0.27 -24.89
CA VAL A 105 6.75 0.78 -23.96
C VAL A 105 7.76 1.66 -24.69
N SER A 106 7.54 2.98 -24.66
CA SER A 106 8.46 3.92 -25.28
C SER A 106 9.85 3.91 -24.60
N ARG A 107 10.90 4.26 -25.34
CA ARG A 107 12.26 4.38 -24.79
C ARG A 107 12.33 5.33 -23.59
N THR A 108 11.57 6.42 -23.61
CA THR A 108 11.48 7.35 -22.48
C THR A 108 10.93 6.69 -21.21
N ARG A 109 9.91 5.85 -21.34
CA ARG A 109 9.38 5.11 -20.18
C ARG A 109 10.40 4.14 -19.61
N TRP A 110 11.13 3.43 -20.47
CA TRP A 110 12.23 2.56 -20.03
C TRP A 110 13.33 3.35 -19.30
N ALA A 111 13.71 4.53 -19.81
CA ALA A 111 14.66 5.41 -19.13
C ALA A 111 14.19 5.83 -17.73
N LEU A 112 12.90 6.16 -17.58
CA LEU A 112 12.32 6.53 -16.28
C LEU A 112 12.25 5.32 -15.32
N VAL A 113 11.96 4.12 -15.83
CA VAL A 113 12.02 2.87 -15.06
C VAL A 113 13.44 2.64 -14.54
N CYS A 114 14.43 2.69 -15.42
CA CYS A 114 15.84 2.55 -15.05
C CYS A 114 16.27 3.64 -14.04
N GLY A 115 15.85 4.90 -14.26
CA GLY A 115 16.13 6.00 -13.33
C GLY A 115 15.53 5.75 -11.94
N GLY A 116 14.29 5.27 -11.85
CA GLY A 116 13.68 4.89 -10.58
C GLY A 116 14.45 3.80 -9.83
N PHE A 117 14.88 2.76 -10.55
CA PHE A 117 15.73 1.71 -9.96
C PHE A 117 17.11 2.21 -9.54
N ILE A 118 17.74 3.11 -10.33
CA ILE A 118 19.00 3.76 -9.94
C ILE A 118 18.78 4.56 -8.64
N GLY A 119 17.69 5.32 -8.55
CA GLY A 119 17.32 6.03 -7.32
C GLY A 119 17.18 5.10 -6.12
N ALA A 120 16.54 3.93 -6.31
CA ALA A 120 16.44 2.92 -5.27
C ALA A 120 17.82 2.36 -4.84
N LEU A 121 18.70 2.08 -5.79
CA LEU A 121 20.06 1.63 -5.50
C LEU A 121 20.87 2.69 -4.72
N ILE A 122 20.66 3.99 -5.03
CA ILE A 122 21.26 5.10 -4.28
C ILE A 122 20.76 5.14 -2.83
N VAL A 123 19.47 4.86 -2.57
CA VAL A 123 18.93 4.78 -1.21
C VAL A 123 19.46 3.54 -0.49
N ILE A 124 19.41 2.37 -1.14
CA ILE A 124 19.76 1.07 -0.54
C ILE A 124 21.26 0.96 -0.27
N ARG A 125 22.09 1.47 -1.19
CA ARG A 125 23.57 1.36 -1.15
C ARG A 125 24.02 -0.08 -0.90
N PRO A 126 23.78 -1.00 -1.85
CA PRO A 126 24.13 -2.40 -1.66
C PRO A 126 25.64 -2.52 -1.37
N GLY A 127 25.99 -3.33 -0.39
CA GLY A 127 27.35 -3.49 0.09
C GLY A 127 27.82 -2.53 1.18
N SER A 128 27.08 -1.44 1.46
CA SER A 128 27.39 -0.51 2.55
C SER A 128 26.95 -1.02 3.94
N GLY A 129 26.13 -2.06 3.98
CA GLY A 129 25.55 -2.59 5.21
C GLY A 129 24.44 -1.73 5.83
N VAL A 130 24.07 -0.59 5.23
CA VAL A 130 23.09 0.34 5.80
C VAL A 130 21.72 -0.32 5.96
N PHE A 131 21.20 -0.98 4.90
CA PHE A 131 19.91 -1.67 4.96
C PHE A 131 20.03 -3.17 4.68
N GLY A 132 21.09 -3.59 3.99
CA GLY A 132 21.36 -4.99 3.67
C GLY A 132 20.18 -5.69 3.01
N TRP A 133 19.82 -6.87 3.55
CA TRP A 133 18.70 -7.68 3.05
C TRP A 133 17.31 -7.05 3.35
N ALA A 134 17.23 -6.10 4.30
CA ALA A 134 15.97 -5.47 4.68
C ALA A 134 15.30 -4.72 3.52
N ALA A 135 16.08 -4.31 2.50
CA ALA A 135 15.57 -3.66 1.30
C ALA A 135 14.61 -4.56 0.48
N ILE A 136 14.62 -5.88 0.68
CA ILE A 136 13.67 -6.78 0.01
C ILE A 136 12.22 -6.49 0.41
N PHE A 137 11.97 -6.03 1.65
CA PHE A 137 10.63 -5.76 2.13
C PHE A 137 9.91 -4.64 1.37
N PRO A 138 10.47 -3.42 1.23
CA PRO A 138 9.82 -2.38 0.45
C PRO A 138 9.71 -2.71 -1.04
N LEU A 139 10.65 -3.46 -1.61
CA LEU A 139 10.59 -3.88 -3.02
C LEU A 139 9.49 -4.94 -3.25
N ALA A 140 9.39 -5.95 -2.40
CA ALA A 140 8.32 -6.95 -2.44
C ALA A 140 6.95 -6.29 -2.18
N MET A 141 6.89 -5.38 -1.21
CA MET A 141 5.71 -4.57 -0.94
C MET A 141 5.28 -3.78 -2.17
N ALA A 142 6.20 -3.06 -2.82
CA ALA A 142 5.90 -2.25 -4.00
C ALA A 142 5.35 -3.10 -5.16
N LEU A 143 5.90 -4.29 -5.38
CA LEU A 143 5.42 -5.22 -6.41
C LEU A 143 3.99 -5.70 -6.11
N CYS A 144 3.75 -6.22 -4.91
CA CYS A 144 2.43 -6.73 -4.53
C CYS A 144 1.38 -5.64 -4.44
N TYR A 145 1.77 -4.45 -3.96
CA TYR A 145 0.89 -3.29 -3.92
C TYR A 145 0.53 -2.79 -5.32
N GLY A 146 1.46 -2.85 -6.26
CA GLY A 146 1.19 -2.58 -7.67
C GLY A 146 0.12 -3.52 -8.25
N CYS A 147 0.26 -4.83 -8.03
CA CYS A 147 -0.76 -5.81 -8.43
C CYS A 147 -2.11 -5.55 -7.76
N PHE A 148 -2.11 -5.24 -6.44
CA PHE A 148 -3.30 -4.87 -5.69
C PHE A 148 -3.98 -3.63 -6.27
N GLN A 149 -3.23 -2.59 -6.63
CA GLN A 149 -3.79 -1.36 -7.20
C GLN A 149 -4.41 -1.61 -8.58
N VAL A 150 -3.74 -2.36 -9.46
CA VAL A 150 -4.29 -2.71 -10.79
C VAL A 150 -5.60 -3.48 -10.63
N LEU A 151 -5.64 -4.48 -9.74
CA LEU A 151 -6.86 -5.24 -9.50
C LEU A 151 -7.97 -4.39 -8.88
N THR A 152 -7.60 -3.48 -7.97
CA THR A 152 -8.55 -2.53 -7.34
C THR A 152 -9.14 -1.57 -8.37
N SER A 153 -8.32 -1.03 -9.25
CA SER A 153 -8.78 -0.13 -10.32
C SER A 153 -9.78 -0.82 -11.26
N ARG A 154 -9.54 -2.09 -11.62
CA ARG A 154 -10.48 -2.87 -12.45
C ARG A 154 -11.80 -3.16 -11.74
N LEU A 155 -11.78 -3.40 -10.44
CA LEU A 155 -12.99 -3.68 -9.65
C LEU A 155 -13.77 -2.41 -9.26
N ALA A 156 -13.15 -1.23 -9.29
CA ALA A 156 -13.75 0.02 -8.84
C ALA A 156 -15.02 0.42 -9.62
N SER A 157 -15.13 -0.01 -10.89
CA SER A 157 -16.31 0.22 -11.71
C SER A 157 -17.38 -0.87 -11.60
N LEU A 158 -17.04 -2.03 -11.01
CA LEU A 158 -17.89 -3.22 -10.97
C LEU A 158 -18.53 -3.47 -9.60
N GLU A 159 -17.93 -2.93 -8.56
CA GLU A 159 -18.29 -3.22 -7.16
C GLU A 159 -18.40 -1.94 -6.34
N SER A 160 -19.26 -1.97 -5.32
CA SER A 160 -19.33 -0.86 -4.35
C SER A 160 -17.99 -0.68 -3.63
N PRO A 161 -17.48 0.57 -3.50
CA PRO A 161 -16.26 0.86 -2.74
C PRO A 161 -16.29 0.32 -1.31
N TYR A 162 -17.43 0.43 -0.64
CA TYR A 162 -17.60 -0.04 0.74
C TYR A 162 -17.57 -1.57 0.83
N THR A 163 -18.27 -2.26 -0.09
CA THR A 163 -18.28 -3.73 -0.17
C THR A 163 -16.87 -4.25 -0.47
N THR A 164 -16.20 -3.63 -1.44
CA THR A 164 -14.82 -3.96 -1.80
C THR A 164 -13.86 -3.76 -0.63
N HIS A 165 -14.03 -2.68 0.13
CA HIS A 165 -13.20 -2.40 1.29
C HIS A 165 -13.48 -3.35 2.47
N PHE A 166 -14.76 -3.72 2.70
CA PHE A 166 -15.15 -4.74 3.66
C PHE A 166 -14.47 -6.07 3.38
N TYR A 167 -14.60 -6.59 2.14
CA TYR A 167 -14.00 -7.88 1.78
C TYR A 167 -12.49 -7.90 1.90
N THR A 168 -11.82 -6.78 1.67
CA THR A 168 -10.37 -6.68 1.90
C THR A 168 -10.01 -6.82 3.38
N GLY A 169 -10.74 -6.13 4.28
CA GLY A 169 -10.56 -6.25 5.71
C GLY A 169 -10.90 -7.66 6.21
N PHE A 170 -12.03 -8.19 5.76
CA PHE A 170 -12.50 -9.51 6.15
C PHE A 170 -11.56 -10.63 5.72
N SER A 171 -11.14 -10.63 4.45
CA SER A 171 -10.20 -11.66 3.95
C SER A 171 -8.84 -11.58 4.66
N GLY A 172 -8.31 -10.37 4.91
CA GLY A 172 -7.08 -10.19 5.66
C GLY A 172 -7.19 -10.72 7.10
N ALA A 173 -8.28 -10.40 7.80
CA ALA A 173 -8.51 -10.87 9.16
C ALA A 173 -8.66 -12.40 9.22
N VAL A 174 -9.41 -13.00 8.27
CA VAL A 174 -9.61 -14.46 8.19
C VAL A 174 -8.33 -15.19 7.82
N LEU A 175 -7.57 -14.71 6.84
CA LEU A 175 -6.31 -15.34 6.44
C LEU A 175 -5.23 -15.29 7.54
N LEU A 176 -5.28 -14.26 8.40
CA LEU A 176 -4.37 -14.17 9.56
C LEU A 176 -4.83 -15.01 10.75
N LEU A 177 -6.09 -15.43 10.80
CA LEU A 177 -6.65 -16.12 11.97
C LEU A 177 -5.87 -17.37 12.39
N PRO A 178 -5.42 -18.26 11.48
CA PRO A 178 -4.60 -19.41 11.87
C PRO A 178 -3.32 -19.01 12.62
N PHE A 179 -2.63 -17.98 12.15
CA PHE A 179 -1.40 -17.49 12.78
C PHE A 179 -1.68 -16.85 14.16
N VAL A 180 -2.78 -16.12 14.29
CA VAL A 180 -3.23 -15.53 15.56
C VAL A 180 -3.59 -16.62 16.57
N VAL A 181 -4.30 -17.67 16.14
CA VAL A 181 -4.67 -18.80 17.00
C VAL A 181 -3.43 -19.59 17.42
N PHE A 182 -2.49 -19.82 16.51
CA PHE A 182 -1.24 -20.50 16.83
C PHE A 182 -0.38 -19.72 17.84
N SER A 183 -0.41 -18.39 17.79
CA SER A 183 0.29 -17.48 18.71
C SER A 183 -0.62 -16.91 19.81
N ALA A 184 -1.76 -17.55 20.10
CA ALA A 184 -2.80 -16.98 20.97
C ALA A 184 -2.31 -16.64 22.39
N GLY A 185 -1.40 -17.46 22.95
CA GLY A 185 -0.80 -17.21 24.26
C GLY A 185 -0.06 -15.89 24.33
N ASP A 186 0.85 -15.66 23.40
CA ASP A 186 1.70 -14.46 23.33
C ASP A 186 0.87 -13.22 22.99
N ILE A 187 -0.07 -13.36 22.05
CA ILE A 187 -0.98 -12.27 21.64
C ILE A 187 -1.89 -11.87 22.79
N ALA A 188 -2.47 -12.84 23.53
CA ALA A 188 -3.33 -12.55 24.66
C ALA A 188 -2.55 -11.93 25.84
N ALA A 189 -1.32 -12.36 26.06
CA ALA A 189 -0.43 -11.75 27.07
C ALA A 189 -0.11 -10.30 26.69
N ALA A 190 0.31 -10.05 25.45
CA ALA A 190 0.59 -8.71 24.95
C ALA A 190 -0.65 -7.80 25.01
N ALA A 191 -1.81 -8.29 24.60
CA ALA A 191 -3.06 -7.53 24.62
C ALA A 191 -3.51 -7.14 26.03
N ARG A 192 -3.33 -8.06 27.01
CA ARG A 192 -3.66 -7.79 28.41
C ARG A 192 -2.69 -6.82 29.09
N ALA A 193 -1.43 -6.84 28.69
CA ALA A 193 -0.40 -5.95 29.22
C ALA A 193 -0.43 -4.54 28.58
N MET A 194 -1.23 -4.35 27.55
CA MET A 194 -1.25 -3.12 26.75
C MET A 194 -1.90 -1.97 27.50
N PRO A 195 -1.20 -0.85 27.77
CA PRO A 195 -1.78 0.36 28.36
C PRO A 195 -2.85 0.97 27.43
N ALA A 196 -3.82 1.67 28.00
CA ALA A 196 -4.90 2.33 27.25
C ALA A 196 -4.40 3.23 26.11
N ALA A 197 -3.30 3.95 26.33
CA ALA A 197 -2.68 4.78 25.30
C ALA A 197 -2.24 3.96 24.07
N GLN A 198 -1.67 2.77 24.26
CA GLN A 198 -1.25 1.91 23.16
C GLN A 198 -2.47 1.34 22.40
N ILE A 199 -3.56 1.04 23.10
CA ILE A 199 -4.83 0.63 22.45
C ILE A 199 -5.32 1.73 21.52
N VAL A 200 -5.28 2.99 21.95
CA VAL A 200 -5.64 4.13 21.09
C VAL A 200 -4.76 4.18 19.84
N TRP A 201 -3.44 4.00 19.97
CA TRP A 201 -2.54 3.99 18.81
C TRP A 201 -2.83 2.84 17.83
N VAL A 202 -3.15 1.64 18.35
CA VAL A 202 -3.56 0.50 17.51
C VAL A 202 -4.86 0.82 16.75
N LEU A 203 -5.84 1.44 17.41
CA LEU A 203 -7.07 1.89 16.76
C LEU A 203 -6.79 2.98 15.72
N CYS A 204 -5.87 3.91 15.98
CA CYS A 204 -5.44 4.91 15.02
C CYS A 204 -4.79 4.29 13.78
N ILE A 205 -3.96 3.25 13.92
CA ILE A 205 -3.39 2.50 12.79
C ILE A 205 -4.53 1.95 11.91
N GLY A 206 -5.52 1.30 12.53
CA GLY A 206 -6.71 0.78 11.83
C GLY A 206 -7.50 1.88 11.13
N ALA A 207 -7.74 3.00 11.81
CA ALA A 207 -8.50 4.12 11.29
C ALA A 207 -7.80 4.79 10.10
N PHE A 208 -6.51 5.13 10.23
CA PHE A 208 -5.74 5.74 9.13
C PHE A 208 -5.65 4.81 7.92
N ALA A 209 -5.39 3.52 8.13
CA ALA A 209 -5.36 2.55 7.05
C ALA A 209 -6.73 2.41 6.37
N THR A 210 -7.82 2.35 7.15
CA THR A 210 -9.19 2.24 6.62
C THR A 210 -9.55 3.47 5.78
N VAL A 211 -9.35 4.67 6.32
CA VAL A 211 -9.64 5.92 5.60
C VAL A 211 -8.75 6.06 4.37
N GLY A 212 -7.45 5.76 4.49
CA GLY A 212 -6.51 5.86 3.38
C GLY A 212 -6.88 4.96 2.20
N HIS A 213 -7.19 3.67 2.47
CA HIS A 213 -7.59 2.72 1.42
C HIS A 213 -8.98 3.02 0.86
N LEU A 214 -9.92 3.47 1.69
CA LEU A 214 -11.24 3.85 1.21
C LEU A 214 -11.14 5.05 0.26
N CYS A 215 -10.35 6.07 0.62
CA CYS A 215 -10.05 7.20 -0.28
C CYS A 215 -9.41 6.74 -1.60
N LEU A 216 -8.51 5.73 -1.55
CA LEU A 216 -7.88 5.16 -2.76
C LEU A 216 -8.92 4.51 -3.68
N ILE A 217 -9.82 3.70 -3.12
CA ILE A 217 -10.86 3.01 -3.89
C ILE A 217 -11.80 4.03 -4.54
N PHE A 218 -12.23 5.05 -3.79
CA PHE A 218 -13.04 6.13 -4.35
C PHE A 218 -12.31 6.91 -5.45
N ALA A 219 -11.03 7.20 -5.26
CA ALA A 219 -10.24 7.89 -6.26
C ALA A 219 -10.18 7.10 -7.58
N PHE A 220 -10.01 5.76 -7.51
CA PHE A 220 -10.03 4.90 -8.69
C PHE A 220 -11.40 4.80 -9.35
N GLY A 221 -12.48 5.06 -8.61
CA GLY A 221 -13.84 5.14 -9.16
C GLY A 221 -14.13 6.42 -9.93
N VAL A 222 -13.37 7.51 -9.69
CA VAL A 222 -13.63 8.83 -10.29
C VAL A 222 -12.57 9.29 -11.28
N ALA A 223 -11.38 8.68 -11.25
CA ALA A 223 -10.29 9.05 -12.16
C ALA A 223 -9.41 7.84 -12.53
N PRO A 224 -8.86 7.81 -13.75
CA PRO A 224 -7.93 6.78 -14.17
C PRO A 224 -6.70 6.73 -13.26
N MET A 225 -6.20 5.52 -13.02
CA MET A 225 -5.01 5.27 -12.18
C MET A 225 -3.82 6.16 -12.60
N ALA A 226 -3.62 6.33 -13.92
CA ALA A 226 -2.53 7.15 -14.46
C ALA A 226 -2.57 8.62 -13.97
N THR A 227 -3.78 9.19 -13.82
CA THR A 227 -3.97 10.57 -13.34
C THR A 227 -3.69 10.69 -11.84
N LEU A 228 -3.92 9.63 -11.08
CA LEU A 228 -3.79 9.63 -9.62
C LEU A 228 -2.36 9.37 -9.13
N MET A 229 -1.55 8.67 -9.94
CA MET A 229 -0.21 8.24 -9.53
C MET A 229 0.73 9.38 -9.13
N PRO A 230 0.75 10.59 -9.75
CA PRO A 230 1.62 11.67 -9.30
C PRO A 230 1.35 12.09 -7.85
N PHE A 231 0.10 12.05 -7.41
CA PHE A 231 -0.29 12.46 -6.05
C PHE A 231 0.18 11.49 -4.96
N VAL A 232 0.53 10.26 -5.31
CA VAL A 232 1.04 9.27 -4.36
C VAL A 232 2.40 9.71 -3.80
N TYR A 233 3.21 10.44 -4.58
CA TYR A 233 4.53 10.93 -4.14
C TYR A 233 4.47 11.93 -2.98
N VAL A 234 3.32 12.56 -2.73
CA VAL A 234 3.08 13.37 -1.51
C VAL A 234 3.32 12.54 -0.23
N GLN A 235 3.18 11.21 -0.31
CA GLN A 235 3.46 10.31 0.81
C GLN A 235 4.92 10.38 1.27
N ILE A 236 5.89 10.61 0.37
CA ILE A 236 7.31 10.77 0.75
C ILE A 236 7.47 11.98 1.66
N VAL A 237 6.87 13.12 1.30
CA VAL A 237 6.96 14.35 2.09
C VAL A 237 6.32 14.16 3.47
N THR A 238 5.13 13.54 3.52
CA THR A 238 4.46 13.28 4.79
C THR A 238 5.20 12.25 5.64
N ALA A 239 5.83 11.24 5.03
CA ALA A 239 6.66 10.26 5.72
C ALA A 239 7.95 10.89 6.30
N LEU A 240 8.58 11.82 5.56
CA LEU A 240 9.74 12.59 6.04
C LEU A 240 9.38 13.43 7.27
N ILE A 241 8.27 14.17 7.19
CA ILE A 241 7.78 15.00 8.31
C ILE A 241 7.47 14.12 9.53
N ALA A 242 6.75 13.01 9.32
CA ALA A 242 6.37 12.11 10.40
C ALA A 242 7.60 11.40 11.01
N SER A 243 8.55 10.97 10.19
CA SER A 243 9.81 10.36 10.65
C SER A 243 10.64 11.32 11.49
N TRP A 244 10.75 12.58 11.05
CA TRP A 244 11.43 13.60 11.83
C TRP A 244 10.69 13.94 13.14
N ALA A 245 9.37 14.11 13.08
CA ALA A 245 8.57 14.50 14.24
C ALA A 245 8.60 13.44 15.36
N VAL A 246 8.48 12.16 15.00
CA VAL A 246 8.36 11.04 15.96
C VAL A 246 9.71 10.47 16.34
N PHE A 247 10.59 10.21 15.36
CA PHE A 247 11.85 9.51 15.57
C PHE A 247 13.07 10.43 15.56
N ARG A 248 12.90 11.72 15.25
CA ARG A 248 14.00 12.68 15.02
C ARG A 248 14.99 12.20 13.95
N HIS A 249 14.52 11.28 13.09
CA HIS A 249 15.33 10.76 12.00
C HIS A 249 15.26 11.69 10.78
N VAL A 250 16.43 12.06 10.27
CA VAL A 250 16.61 12.80 9.03
C VAL A 250 17.42 11.92 8.10
N PRO A 251 16.95 11.63 6.89
CA PRO A 251 17.72 10.87 5.90
C PRO A 251 19.07 11.53 5.62
N ASP A 252 20.08 10.73 5.31
CA ASP A 252 21.39 11.26 4.91
C ASP A 252 21.36 11.82 3.47
N GLY A 253 22.45 12.48 3.07
CA GLY A 253 22.53 13.15 1.75
C GLY A 253 22.29 12.20 0.57
N TRP A 254 22.77 10.97 0.64
CA TRP A 254 22.54 9.97 -0.41
C TRP A 254 21.10 9.50 -0.47
N ALA A 255 20.45 9.31 0.69
CA ALA A 255 19.04 8.97 0.74
C ALA A 255 18.19 10.11 0.14
N TRP A 256 18.51 11.38 0.40
CA TRP A 256 17.86 12.52 -0.24
C TRP A 256 17.98 12.51 -1.76
N VAL A 257 19.18 12.25 -2.27
CA VAL A 257 19.41 12.17 -3.74
C VAL A 257 18.59 11.03 -4.32
N GLY A 258 18.65 9.82 -3.74
CA GLY A 258 17.91 8.67 -4.24
C GLY A 258 16.39 8.87 -4.20
N MET A 259 15.85 9.44 -3.11
CA MET A 259 14.42 9.77 -2.99
C MET A 259 13.98 10.79 -4.03
N ALA A 260 14.80 11.83 -4.29
CA ALA A 260 14.51 12.82 -5.31
C ALA A 260 14.49 12.20 -6.71
N VAL A 261 15.43 11.30 -7.03
CA VAL A 261 15.45 10.57 -8.30
C VAL A 261 14.23 9.67 -8.46
N ILE A 262 13.85 8.91 -7.43
CA ILE A 262 12.64 8.06 -7.45
C ILE A 262 11.41 8.94 -7.71
N ALA A 263 11.25 10.03 -6.96
CA ALA A 263 10.11 10.93 -7.08
C ALA A 263 10.04 11.59 -8.46
N ALA A 264 11.17 12.07 -8.98
CA ALA A 264 11.23 12.70 -10.30
C ALA A 264 10.92 11.71 -11.43
N CYS A 265 11.52 10.54 -11.43
CA CYS A 265 11.27 9.51 -12.45
C CYS A 265 9.84 8.99 -12.39
N GLY A 266 9.31 8.76 -11.20
CA GLY A 266 7.95 8.30 -11.02
C GLY A 266 6.91 9.35 -11.40
N ALA A 267 7.09 10.61 -11.00
CA ALA A 267 6.21 11.71 -11.39
C ALA A 267 6.24 11.94 -12.91
N ALA A 268 7.42 11.89 -13.53
CA ALA A 268 7.56 11.99 -14.98
C ALA A 268 6.88 10.81 -15.71
N SER A 269 7.02 9.59 -15.20
CA SER A 269 6.34 8.40 -15.74
C SER A 269 4.82 8.57 -15.67
N ALA A 270 4.29 9.01 -14.55
CA ALA A 270 2.88 9.27 -14.36
C ALA A 270 2.37 10.40 -15.28
N TRP A 271 3.13 11.47 -15.45
CA TRP A 271 2.82 12.57 -16.38
C TRP A 271 2.71 12.11 -17.83
N LEU A 272 3.62 11.24 -18.27
CA LEU A 272 3.56 10.66 -19.62
C LEU A 272 2.32 9.78 -19.84
N ASN A 273 1.80 9.14 -18.80
CA ASN A 273 0.57 8.37 -18.86
C ASN A 273 -0.67 9.25 -19.04
N VAL A 274 -0.69 10.45 -18.43
CA VAL A 274 -1.81 11.41 -18.56
C VAL A 274 -1.87 12.01 -19.96
N ARG A 275 -0.73 12.24 -20.60
CA ARG A 275 -0.66 12.90 -21.93
C ARG A 275 -1.04 12.01 -23.12
N ARG A 276 -1.10 10.69 -22.96
CA ARG A 276 -1.65 9.79 -23.99
C ARG A 276 -3.11 9.53 -23.63
N PRO A 277 -4.09 10.08 -24.39
CA PRO A 277 -5.46 9.61 -24.27
C PRO A 277 -5.41 8.10 -24.50
N VAL A 278 -6.00 7.32 -23.59
CA VAL A 278 -6.34 5.92 -23.82
C VAL A 278 -7.17 5.96 -25.10
N SER A 279 -6.65 5.42 -26.22
CA SER A 279 -7.48 5.07 -27.35
C SER A 279 -8.51 4.10 -26.77
N VAL A 280 -9.74 4.56 -26.69
CA VAL A 280 -10.90 3.72 -26.47
C VAL A 280 -10.84 2.71 -27.61
N VAL A 281 -10.36 1.52 -27.32
CA VAL A 281 -10.58 0.39 -28.19
C VAL A 281 -12.09 0.25 -28.18
N GLU A 282 -12.69 0.64 -29.30
CA GLU A 282 -14.10 0.49 -29.60
C GLU A 282 -14.54 -0.89 -29.17
N ALA A 283 -15.53 -0.90 -28.27
CA ALA A 283 -16.25 -2.11 -27.83
C ALA A 283 -17.21 -2.57 -28.96
N ASP A 284 -16.68 -2.73 -30.15
CA ASP A 284 -17.46 -3.10 -31.36
C ASP A 284 -17.04 -4.45 -31.97
N THR A 285 -16.55 -5.37 -31.15
CA THR A 285 -16.29 -6.74 -31.67
C THR A 285 -16.72 -7.81 -30.66
N ILE A 286 -17.92 -7.68 -30.06
CA ILE A 286 -18.63 -8.82 -29.44
C ILE A 286 -20.11 -8.67 -29.81
N ALA A 287 -20.38 -8.74 -31.09
CA ALA A 287 -21.71 -9.02 -31.65
C ALA A 287 -21.50 -9.73 -32.99
N ASP A 288 -21.06 -10.98 -32.91
CA ASP A 288 -21.33 -12.06 -33.88
C ASP A 288 -21.05 -13.41 -33.21
#